data_e898b63fcfc57b7559e5afb4936df76c
#
_entry.id   e898b63fcfc57b7559e5afb4936df76c
#
_cell.length_a   1.000
_cell.length_b   1.000
_cell.length_c   1.000
_cell.angle_alpha   90.00
_cell.angle_beta   90.00
_cell.angle_gamma   90.00
#
_symmetry.space_group_name_H-M   'P 1'
#
loop_
_entity.id
_entity.type
_entity.pdbx_description
1 polymer ?
#
loop_
_entity_poly.entity_id
_entity_poly.type
_entity_poly.pdbx_seq_one_letter_code
_entity_poly.pdbx_strand_id
1 'polypeptide(L)'
;MKILVSLETKQSIEVADRIVDYVDGFKINHLLWDEIIAWPDDWAKNLKKELFVDFKLWDTPNTVETVVKKVIDRGGTMVSINAHNCQATFERLKNLSADIISL
;
A
#
# COMPACT_ATOMS: atom_id res chain seq x y z
N MET A 1 -10.90 12.03 -11.58
CA MET A 1 -11.20 11.44 -10.26
C MET A 1 -10.74 9.99 -10.26
N LYS A 2 -10.07 9.57 -9.20
CA LYS A 2 -9.71 8.16 -9.02
C LYS A 2 -10.67 7.49 -8.04
N ILE A 3 -11.03 6.26 -8.33
CA ILE A 3 -11.87 5.44 -7.46
C ILE A 3 -11.00 4.33 -6.87
N LEU A 4 -10.81 4.36 -5.55
CA LEU A 4 -10.14 3.30 -4.80
C LEU A 4 -11.16 2.64 -3.88
N VAL A 5 -11.27 1.33 -3.98
CA VAL A 5 -12.21 0.56 -3.16
C VAL A 5 -11.46 -0.07 -1.98
N SER A 6 -11.99 0.10 -0.78
CA SER A 6 -11.38 -0.45 0.43
C SER A 6 -11.69 -1.94 0.57
N LEU A 7 -10.65 -2.73 0.74
CA LEU A 7 -10.74 -4.17 1.00
C LEU A 7 -10.21 -4.42 2.41
N GLU A 8 -10.98 -5.08 3.23
CA GLU A 8 -10.60 -5.27 4.64
C GLU A 8 -10.35 -6.72 5.01
N THR A 9 -10.88 -7.66 4.25
CA THR A 9 -10.78 -9.08 4.55
C THR A 9 -10.31 -9.89 3.36
N LYS A 10 -9.80 -11.09 3.63
CA LYS A 10 -9.39 -12.03 2.60
C LYS A 10 -10.52 -12.33 1.60
N GLN A 11 -11.76 -12.43 2.09
CA GLN A 11 -12.92 -12.68 1.24
C GLN A 11 -13.21 -11.54 0.28
N SER A 12 -12.81 -10.31 0.61
CA SER A 12 -13.01 -9.15 -0.25
C SER A 12 -12.18 -9.19 -1.53
N ILE A 13 -11.14 -10.05 -1.60
CA ILE A 13 -10.32 -10.21 -2.81
C ILE A 13 -11.15 -10.77 -3.98
N GLU A 14 -12.11 -11.64 -3.71
CA GLU A 14 -13.02 -12.13 -4.75
C GLU A 14 -13.87 -10.98 -5.33
N VAL A 15 -14.29 -10.05 -4.47
CA VAL A 15 -15.00 -8.86 -4.93
C VAL A 15 -14.08 -8.00 -5.80
N ALA A 16 -12.82 -7.83 -5.37
CA ALA A 16 -11.83 -7.06 -6.12
C ALA A 16 -11.67 -7.61 -7.55
N ASP A 17 -11.55 -8.91 -7.70
CA ASP A 17 -11.38 -9.54 -9.00
C ASP A 17 -12.59 -9.29 -9.93
N ARG A 18 -13.78 -9.15 -9.36
CA ARG A 18 -14.98 -8.87 -10.15
C ARG A 18 -15.13 -7.43 -10.58
N ILE A 19 -14.55 -6.48 -9.85
CA ILE A 19 -14.73 -5.04 -10.11
C ILE A 19 -13.47 -4.34 -10.60
N VAL A 20 -12.37 -5.08 -10.78
CA VAL A 20 -11.06 -4.52 -11.11
C VAL A 20 -11.10 -3.60 -12.35
N ASP A 21 -11.90 -3.93 -13.34
CA ASP A 21 -11.99 -3.14 -14.57
C ASP A 21 -12.77 -1.83 -14.41
N TYR A 22 -13.46 -1.65 -13.29
CA TYR A 22 -14.34 -0.49 -13.06
C TYR A 22 -13.75 0.52 -12.06
N VAL A 23 -12.57 0.23 -11.50
CA VAL A 23 -11.94 1.06 -10.46
C VAL A 23 -10.51 1.38 -10.84
N ASP A 24 -9.94 2.39 -10.20
CA ASP A 24 -8.52 2.75 -10.41
C ASP A 24 -7.58 1.93 -9.52
N GLY A 25 -8.11 1.36 -8.45
CA GLY A 25 -7.33 0.54 -7.55
C GLY A 25 -8.05 0.20 -6.26
N PHE A 26 -7.27 -0.23 -5.30
CA PHE A 26 -7.78 -0.68 -4.01
C PHE A 26 -6.95 -0.12 -2.86
N LYS A 27 -7.61 0.04 -1.72
CA LYS A 27 -6.95 0.32 -0.45
C LYS A 27 -7.04 -0.91 0.43
N ILE A 28 -5.94 -1.31 1.03
CA ILE A 28 -5.90 -2.41 1.99
C ILE A 28 -5.26 -1.95 3.29
N ASN A 29 -5.66 -2.57 4.39
CA ASN A 29 -5.03 -2.33 5.67
C ASN A 29 -3.80 -3.23 5.85
N HIS A 30 -3.02 -3.00 6.92
CA HIS A 30 -1.81 -3.77 7.16
C HIS A 30 -2.09 -5.25 7.45
N LEU A 31 -3.24 -5.59 8.01
CA LEU A 31 -3.60 -6.98 8.31
C LEU A 31 -3.83 -7.77 7.01
N LEU A 32 -4.56 -7.19 6.08
CA LEU A 32 -4.77 -7.83 4.79
C LEU A 32 -3.48 -7.89 3.97
N TRP A 33 -2.63 -6.86 4.08
CA TRP A 33 -1.32 -6.86 3.45
C TRP A 33 -0.47 -8.04 3.93
N ASP A 34 -0.42 -8.29 5.24
CA ASP A 34 0.33 -9.40 5.81
C ASP A 34 -0.15 -10.75 5.29
N GLU A 35 -1.45 -10.91 5.08
CA GLU A 35 -2.00 -12.13 4.46
C GLU A 35 -1.59 -12.24 2.99
N ILE A 36 -1.74 -11.17 2.23
CA ILE A 36 -1.48 -11.16 0.79
C ILE A 36 -0.03 -11.51 0.47
N ILE A 37 0.93 -10.98 1.21
CA ILE A 37 2.34 -11.25 0.95
C ILE A 37 2.74 -12.68 1.28
N ALA A 38 1.93 -13.40 2.05
CA ALA A 38 2.16 -14.80 2.37
C ALA A 38 1.59 -15.75 1.29
N TRP A 39 0.80 -15.25 0.36
CA TRP A 39 0.22 -16.08 -0.69
C TRP A 39 1.28 -16.47 -1.73
N PRO A 40 1.17 -17.70 -2.30
CA PRO A 40 2.13 -18.14 -3.31
C PRO A 40 2.01 -17.42 -4.65
N ASP A 41 0.86 -16.84 -4.95
CA ASP A 41 0.68 -16.00 -6.14
C ASP A 41 1.03 -14.55 -5.83
N ASP A 42 1.50 -13.82 -6.82
CA ASP A 42 1.82 -12.40 -6.69
C ASP A 42 0.60 -11.54 -6.99
N TRP A 43 -0.49 -11.72 -6.24
CA TRP A 43 -1.74 -11.00 -6.50
C TRP A 43 -1.51 -9.48 -6.62
N ALA A 44 -0.77 -8.91 -5.68
CA ALA A 44 -0.53 -7.46 -5.67
C ALA A 44 0.25 -6.99 -6.90
N LYS A 45 1.29 -7.72 -7.29
CA LYS A 45 2.08 -7.38 -8.49
C LYS A 45 1.28 -7.56 -9.78
N ASN A 46 0.44 -8.59 -9.83
CA ASN A 46 -0.33 -8.93 -11.02
C ASN A 46 -1.57 -8.05 -11.18
N LEU A 47 -1.94 -7.31 -10.14
CA LEU A 47 -3.12 -6.45 -10.14
C LEU A 47 -3.06 -5.37 -11.23
N LYS A 48 -1.89 -4.73 -11.41
CA LYS A 48 -1.64 -3.65 -12.37
C LYS A 48 -2.61 -2.48 -12.25
N LYS A 49 -3.01 -2.20 -11.02
CA LYS A 49 -3.84 -1.07 -10.61
C LYS A 49 -3.18 -0.39 -9.43
N GLU A 50 -3.69 0.75 -9.02
CA GLU A 50 -3.22 1.38 -7.79
C GLU A 50 -3.49 0.46 -6.61
N LEU A 51 -2.50 0.28 -5.76
CA LEU A 51 -2.64 -0.46 -4.51
C LEU A 51 -2.14 0.41 -3.37
N PHE A 52 -3.08 0.94 -2.61
CA PHE A 52 -2.81 1.79 -1.46
C PHE A 52 -2.77 0.93 -0.19
N VAL A 53 -1.60 0.82 0.40
CA VAL A 53 -1.42 0.11 1.67
C VAL A 53 -1.47 1.12 2.81
N ASP A 54 -2.54 1.08 3.59
CA ASP A 54 -2.82 2.05 4.63
C ASP A 54 -2.22 1.63 5.97
N PHE A 55 -0.90 1.80 6.09
CA PHE A 55 -0.15 1.45 7.30
C PHE A 55 -0.17 2.52 8.38
N LYS A 56 -0.31 3.79 8.02
CA LYS A 56 -0.14 4.93 8.93
C LYS A 56 1.18 4.85 9.70
N LEU A 57 2.27 4.57 8.98
CA LEU A 57 3.59 4.32 9.55
C LEU A 57 4.09 5.50 10.39
N TRP A 58 4.55 5.19 11.59
CA TRP A 58 5.15 6.18 12.49
C TRP A 58 6.28 5.50 13.25
N ASP A 59 7.50 5.68 12.79
CA ASP A 59 8.67 4.99 13.33
C ASP A 59 9.95 5.78 12.97
N THR A 60 11.09 5.20 13.24
CA THR A 60 12.37 5.80 12.85
C THR A 60 12.45 5.94 11.32
N PRO A 61 13.23 6.92 10.81
CA PRO A 61 13.37 7.11 9.37
C PRO A 61 13.79 5.84 8.62
N ASN A 62 14.72 5.09 9.16
CA ASN A 62 15.18 3.86 8.51
C ASN A 62 14.10 2.78 8.45
N THR A 63 13.32 2.64 9.52
CA THR A 63 12.25 1.64 9.56
C THR A 63 11.14 2.00 8.58
N VAL A 64 10.71 3.27 8.56
CA VAL A 64 9.67 3.71 7.63
C VAL A 64 10.11 3.51 6.18
N GLU A 65 11.32 3.93 5.84
CA GLU A 65 11.88 3.75 4.50
C GLU A 65 11.92 2.25 4.10
N THR A 66 12.39 1.41 5.01
CA THR A 66 12.48 -0.03 4.76
C THR A 66 11.11 -0.66 4.48
N VAL A 67 10.10 -0.31 5.28
CA VAL A 67 8.75 -0.83 5.09
C VAL A 67 8.17 -0.34 3.76
N VAL A 68 8.31 0.93 3.44
CA VAL A 68 7.81 1.48 2.16
C VAL A 68 8.47 0.78 0.98
N LYS A 69 9.78 0.56 1.02
CA LYS A 69 10.49 -0.18 -0.04
C LYS A 69 9.95 -1.60 -0.22
N LYS A 70 9.66 -2.29 0.87
CA LYS A 70 9.06 -3.64 0.81
C LYS A 70 7.67 -3.61 0.17
N VAL A 71 6.87 -2.60 0.48
CA VAL A 71 5.56 -2.43 -0.14
C VAL A 71 5.70 -2.24 -1.65
N ILE A 72 6.61 -1.36 -2.08
CA ILE A 72 6.89 -1.12 -3.51
C ILE A 72 7.31 -2.42 -4.20
N ASP A 73 8.24 -3.16 -3.61
CA ASP A 73 8.77 -4.41 -4.19
C ASP A 73 7.67 -5.48 -4.36
N ARG A 74 6.62 -5.41 -3.55
CA ARG A 74 5.50 -6.36 -3.61
C ARG A 74 4.31 -5.87 -4.42
N GLY A 75 4.41 -4.70 -5.05
CA GLY A 75 3.38 -4.18 -5.95
C GLY A 75 2.54 -3.04 -5.40
N GLY A 76 2.78 -2.59 -4.17
CA GLY A 76 2.12 -1.41 -3.63
C GLY A 76 2.56 -0.13 -4.36
N THR A 77 1.63 0.78 -4.59
CA THR A 77 1.89 2.03 -5.30
C THR A 77 1.65 3.27 -4.44
N MET A 78 0.95 3.13 -3.34
CA MET A 78 0.65 4.21 -2.40
C MET A 78 0.78 3.68 -0.98
N VAL A 79 1.35 4.48 -0.09
CA VAL A 79 1.53 4.10 1.33
C VAL A 79 1.19 5.29 2.20
N SER A 80 0.49 5.08 3.30
CA SER A 80 0.23 6.15 4.26
C SER A 80 1.26 6.15 5.39
N ILE A 81 1.60 7.36 5.83
CA ILE A 81 2.47 7.60 6.99
C ILE A 81 1.79 8.60 7.92
N ASN A 82 2.17 8.59 9.18
CA ASN A 82 1.70 9.57 10.15
C ASN A 82 2.39 10.91 9.90
N ALA A 83 1.61 11.99 9.97
CA ALA A 83 2.13 13.36 9.76
C ALA A 83 3.16 13.77 10.81
N HIS A 84 3.19 13.12 11.97
CA HIS A 84 4.13 13.42 13.05
C HIS A 84 5.49 12.74 12.91
N ASN A 85 5.74 12.02 11.81
CA ASN A 85 7.09 11.54 11.52
C ASN A 85 8.07 12.73 11.43
N CYS A 86 9.32 12.49 11.79
CA CYS A 86 10.34 13.54 11.75
C CYS A 86 10.70 13.90 10.30
N GLN A 87 11.32 15.09 10.13
CA GLN A 87 11.70 15.59 8.82
C GLN A 87 12.60 14.61 8.05
N ALA A 88 13.52 13.96 8.74
CA ALA A 88 14.41 12.99 8.09
C ALA A 88 13.66 11.84 7.42
N THR A 89 12.51 11.42 7.98
CA THR A 89 11.66 10.40 7.35
C THR A 89 11.15 10.89 6.01
N PHE A 90 10.58 12.09 5.97
CA PHE A 90 10.05 12.65 4.72
C PHE A 90 11.13 12.81 3.66
N GLU A 91 12.33 13.25 4.06
CA GLU A 91 13.45 13.40 3.13
C GLU A 91 13.86 12.07 2.50
N ARG A 92 13.86 10.98 3.29
CA ARG A 92 14.19 9.64 2.78
C ARG A 92 13.16 9.12 1.79
N LEU A 93 11.89 9.48 1.95
CA LEU A 93 10.79 8.94 1.13
C LEU A 93 10.62 9.66 -0.20
N LYS A 94 11.06 10.90 -0.33
CA LYS A 94 10.70 11.75 -1.47
C LYS A 94 11.19 11.24 -2.84
N ASN A 95 12.20 10.36 -2.87
CA ASN A 95 12.74 9.81 -4.11
C ASN A 95 12.26 8.39 -4.41
N LEU A 96 11.36 7.86 -3.61
CA LEU A 96 10.78 6.54 -3.84
C LEU A 96 9.67 6.60 -4.89
N SER A 97 9.40 5.48 -5.55
CA SER A 97 8.45 5.42 -6.66
C SER A 97 6.98 5.31 -6.24
N ALA A 98 6.70 5.18 -4.95
CA ALA A 98 5.31 5.16 -4.46
C ALA A 98 4.83 6.56 -4.10
N ASP A 99 3.53 6.78 -4.19
CA ASP A 99 2.89 7.97 -3.65
C ASP A 99 2.78 7.83 -2.13
N ILE A 100 3.23 8.85 -1.42
CA ILE A 100 3.19 8.86 0.04
C ILE A 100 2.03 9.75 0.49
N ILE A 101 1.15 9.19 1.30
CA ILE A 101 0.00 9.90 1.84
C ILE A 101 0.24 10.15 3.33
N SER A 102 0.33 11.41 3.70
CA SER A 102 0.54 11.81 5.09
C SER A 102 -0.81 12.06 5.76
N LEU A 103 -1.05 11.39 6.84
CA LEU A 103 -2.29 11.48 7.60
C LEU A 103 -2.05 12.09 8.99
#